data_01fd808fdeb15d74900defa5a33560ec
#
_entry.id   01fd808fdeb15d74900defa5a33560ec
#
_cell.length_a   1.000
_cell.length_b   1.000
_cell.length_c   1.000
_cell.angle_alpha   90.00
_cell.angle_beta   90.00
_cell.angle_gamma   90.00
#
_symmetry.space_group_name_H-M   'P 1'
#
loop_
_entity.id
_entity.type
_entity.pdbx_description
1 polymer ?
#
loop_
_entity_poly.entity_id
_entity_poly.type
_entity_poly.pdbx_seq_one_letter_code
_entity_poly.pdbx_strand_id
1 'polypeptide(L)'
;MLKPPDFRLDGKSALVTGASRGIGLAAACALAQAGAQVTLAARSEGELAAACEQITAAGGHARYVVLDVTDSAAVDATVERDGPFHILINNAGMNRPKLLVDVSNDDLDTILELNIKSVFYAARAVAQNLIKAGGAGSIITISSQMGHVGSPRRTVYCASKHAVEGMTKALAWELGPHRIRVNTICPTFIETAFTKDMLNDPAFTEWVTSKIALGRIGQLDEIMGAVVFLASEASSLMTGSALMLDGGWTAA
;
A
#
# COMPACT_ATOMS: atom_id res chain seq x y z
N MET A 1 -23.54 -12.11 -23.70
CA MET A 1 -23.08 -13.17 -22.79
C MET A 1 -22.24 -12.48 -21.71
N LEU A 2 -22.46 -12.75 -20.40
CA LEU A 2 -21.62 -12.25 -19.33
C LEU A 2 -20.24 -12.89 -19.42
N LYS A 3 -19.18 -12.08 -19.20
CA LYS A 3 -17.79 -12.57 -19.15
C LYS A 3 -17.38 -12.70 -17.68
N PRO A 4 -16.60 -13.73 -17.29
CA PRO A 4 -16.02 -13.81 -15.96
C PRO A 4 -15.08 -12.61 -15.73
N PRO A 5 -14.84 -12.22 -14.45
CA PRO A 5 -13.90 -11.14 -14.15
C PRO A 5 -12.48 -11.56 -14.57
N ASP A 6 -11.73 -10.60 -15.10
CA ASP A 6 -10.33 -10.77 -15.47
C ASP A 6 -9.42 -10.17 -14.39
N PHE A 7 -8.54 -10.99 -13.84
CA PHE A 7 -7.54 -10.61 -12.84
C PHE A 7 -6.14 -10.41 -13.45
N ARG A 8 -6.00 -10.60 -14.77
CA ARG A 8 -4.72 -10.41 -15.46
C ARG A 8 -4.38 -8.94 -15.58
N LEU A 9 -3.07 -8.67 -15.52
CA LEU A 9 -2.50 -7.32 -15.57
C LEU A 9 -1.50 -7.19 -16.74
N ASP A 10 -1.64 -8.02 -17.76
CA ASP A 10 -0.78 -7.99 -18.95
C ASP A 10 -0.80 -6.60 -19.59
N GLY A 11 0.36 -6.07 -19.94
CA GLY A 11 0.53 -4.73 -20.50
C GLY A 11 0.34 -3.59 -19.52
N LYS A 12 0.12 -3.84 -18.22
CA LYS A 12 0.07 -2.82 -17.18
C LYS A 12 1.44 -2.60 -16.56
N SER A 13 1.77 -1.35 -16.27
CA SER A 13 2.94 -0.95 -15.49
C SER A 13 2.50 -0.57 -14.08
N ALA A 14 3.26 -0.99 -13.08
CA ALA A 14 2.98 -0.73 -11.67
C ALA A 14 4.16 -0.09 -10.96
N LEU A 15 3.90 0.88 -10.09
CA LEU A 15 4.85 1.43 -9.13
C LEU A 15 4.44 0.98 -7.72
N VAL A 16 5.37 0.37 -6.98
CA VAL A 16 5.15 -0.05 -5.59
C VAL A 16 6.17 0.64 -4.69
N THR A 17 5.70 1.48 -3.76
CA THR A 17 6.56 2.15 -2.79
C THR A 17 6.80 1.32 -1.54
N GLY A 18 7.99 1.42 -0.93
CA GLY A 18 8.37 0.59 0.20
C GLY A 18 8.41 -0.91 -0.15
N ALA A 19 8.83 -1.22 -1.40
CA ALA A 19 8.70 -2.55 -2.00
C ALA A 19 9.87 -3.51 -1.70
N SER A 20 10.87 -3.10 -0.92
CA SER A 20 12.05 -3.93 -0.67
C SER A 20 11.77 -5.15 0.22
N ARG A 21 10.67 -5.15 1.00
CA ARG A 21 10.29 -6.23 1.93
C ARG A 21 8.83 -6.16 2.36
N GLY A 22 8.37 -7.17 3.10
CA GLY A 22 7.06 -7.19 3.75
C GLY A 22 5.90 -7.06 2.77
N ILE A 23 4.87 -6.29 3.15
CA ILE A 23 3.64 -6.12 2.36
C ILE A 23 3.94 -5.54 0.97
N GLY A 24 4.87 -4.57 0.87
CA GLY A 24 5.25 -3.98 -0.42
C GLY A 24 5.86 -5.00 -1.39
N LEU A 25 6.75 -5.87 -0.90
CA LEU A 25 7.31 -6.96 -1.71
C LEU A 25 6.22 -7.98 -2.10
N ALA A 26 5.36 -8.38 -1.16
CA ALA A 26 4.26 -9.30 -1.46
C ALA A 26 3.32 -8.70 -2.53
N ALA A 27 3.00 -7.40 -2.44
CA ALA A 27 2.22 -6.70 -3.45
C ALA A 27 2.92 -6.68 -4.81
N ALA A 28 4.23 -6.40 -4.85
CA ALA A 28 5.02 -6.43 -6.08
C ALA A 28 5.05 -7.83 -6.72
N CYS A 29 5.26 -8.88 -5.93
CA CYS A 29 5.18 -10.27 -6.38
C CYS A 29 3.82 -10.60 -6.98
N ALA A 30 2.73 -10.23 -6.30
CA ALA A 30 1.36 -10.49 -6.76
C ALA A 30 1.06 -9.83 -8.11
N LEU A 31 1.44 -8.55 -8.26
CA LEU A 31 1.25 -7.81 -9.50
C LEU A 31 2.07 -8.42 -10.65
N ALA A 32 3.33 -8.80 -10.40
CA ALA A 32 4.19 -9.42 -11.40
C ALA A 32 3.68 -10.80 -11.84
N GLN A 33 3.21 -11.63 -10.89
CA GLN A 33 2.58 -12.93 -11.19
C GLN A 33 1.28 -12.78 -12.00
N ALA A 34 0.54 -11.69 -11.78
CA ALA A 34 -0.64 -11.36 -12.56
C ALA A 34 -0.31 -10.82 -13.98
N GLY A 35 0.96 -10.55 -14.29
CA GLY A 35 1.44 -10.13 -15.62
C GLY A 35 1.86 -8.66 -15.72
N ALA A 36 1.84 -7.89 -14.63
CA ALA A 36 2.29 -6.50 -14.66
C ALA A 36 3.82 -6.37 -14.76
N GLN A 37 4.28 -5.27 -15.36
CA GLN A 37 5.67 -4.82 -15.26
C GLN A 37 5.81 -3.96 -14.00
N VAL A 38 6.55 -4.44 -13.00
CA VAL A 38 6.60 -3.81 -11.68
C VAL A 38 7.90 -3.03 -11.48
N THR A 39 7.76 -1.75 -11.07
CA THR A 39 8.86 -0.93 -10.59
C THR A 39 8.80 -0.89 -9.06
N LEU A 40 9.81 -1.45 -8.40
CA LEU A 40 9.97 -1.45 -6.96
C LEU A 40 10.69 -0.16 -6.53
N ALA A 41 10.13 0.60 -5.59
CA ALA A 41 10.73 1.82 -5.08
C ALA A 41 10.96 1.72 -3.57
N ALA A 42 12.18 1.96 -3.12
CA ALA A 42 12.59 2.06 -1.71
C ALA A 42 13.95 2.75 -1.61
N ARG A 43 14.46 2.95 -0.38
CA ARG A 43 15.75 3.61 -0.14
C ARG A 43 16.96 2.66 -0.17
N SER A 44 16.74 1.37 0.11
CA SER A 44 17.82 0.37 0.21
C SER A 44 18.01 -0.34 -1.13
N GLU A 45 19.09 0.02 -1.84
CA GLU A 45 19.40 -0.54 -3.16
C GLU A 45 19.62 -2.06 -3.09
N GLY A 46 20.39 -2.54 -2.12
CA GLY A 46 20.68 -3.98 -1.98
C GLY A 46 19.44 -4.82 -1.71
N GLU A 47 18.50 -4.33 -0.87
CA GLU A 47 17.23 -5.02 -0.64
C GLU A 47 16.34 -4.98 -1.90
N LEU A 48 16.35 -3.88 -2.65
CA LEU A 48 15.58 -3.77 -3.90
C LEU A 48 16.11 -4.70 -4.99
N ALA A 49 17.44 -4.81 -5.13
CA ALA A 49 18.06 -5.73 -6.09
C ALA A 49 17.68 -7.18 -5.79
N ALA A 50 17.77 -7.61 -4.53
CA ALA A 50 17.36 -8.95 -4.10
C ALA A 50 15.86 -9.20 -4.33
N ALA A 51 15.00 -8.21 -4.07
CA ALA A 51 13.57 -8.30 -4.33
C ALA A 51 13.25 -8.44 -5.83
N CYS A 52 13.93 -7.68 -6.69
CA CYS A 52 13.84 -7.81 -8.14
C CYS A 52 14.27 -9.18 -8.64
N GLU A 53 15.40 -9.69 -8.14
CA GLU A 53 15.90 -11.02 -8.48
C GLU A 53 14.90 -12.11 -8.09
N GLN A 54 14.31 -12.02 -6.90
CA GLN A 54 13.26 -12.94 -6.46
C GLN A 54 12.06 -12.97 -7.42
N ILE A 55 11.58 -11.80 -7.85
CA ILE A 55 10.43 -11.69 -8.76
C ILE A 55 10.79 -12.24 -10.14
N THR A 56 11.95 -11.90 -10.68
CA THR A 56 12.39 -12.35 -12.01
C THR A 56 12.68 -13.85 -12.05
N ALA A 57 13.26 -14.40 -10.99
CA ALA A 57 13.47 -15.85 -10.86
C ALA A 57 12.15 -16.63 -10.83
N ALA A 58 11.06 -16.02 -10.35
CA ALA A 58 9.71 -16.57 -10.40
C ALA A 58 8.98 -16.33 -11.74
N GLY A 59 9.66 -15.79 -12.76
CA GLY A 59 9.11 -15.54 -14.09
C GLY A 59 8.34 -14.23 -14.25
N GLY A 60 8.38 -13.35 -13.25
CA GLY A 60 7.77 -12.03 -13.31
C GLY A 60 8.69 -10.97 -13.94
N HIS A 61 8.11 -9.81 -14.26
CA HIS A 61 8.86 -8.66 -14.79
C HIS A 61 8.99 -7.59 -13.71
N ALA A 62 10.22 -7.35 -13.24
CA ALA A 62 10.51 -6.36 -12.23
C ALA A 62 11.76 -5.53 -12.57
N ARG A 63 11.74 -4.28 -12.17
CA ARG A 63 12.89 -3.39 -12.08
C ARG A 63 12.80 -2.59 -10.79
N TYR A 64 13.85 -1.89 -10.39
CA TYR A 64 13.80 -1.06 -9.19
C TYR A 64 14.33 0.36 -9.43
N VAL A 65 13.95 1.23 -8.53
CA VAL A 65 14.46 2.60 -8.41
C VAL A 65 14.74 2.91 -6.94
N VAL A 66 15.92 3.45 -6.65
CA VAL A 66 16.23 3.98 -5.32
C VAL A 66 15.51 5.32 -5.19
N LEU A 67 14.55 5.39 -4.27
CA LEU A 67 13.68 6.55 -4.11
C LEU A 67 13.34 6.76 -2.63
N ASP A 68 13.55 7.99 -2.16
CA ASP A 68 12.91 8.47 -0.94
C ASP A 68 11.57 9.11 -1.32
N VAL A 69 10.47 8.48 -0.92
CA VAL A 69 9.11 8.94 -1.24
C VAL A 69 8.71 10.23 -0.51
N THR A 70 9.51 10.70 0.45
CA THR A 70 9.31 11.99 1.12
C THR A 70 9.89 13.16 0.32
N ASP A 71 10.75 12.89 -0.65
CA ASP A 71 11.22 13.89 -1.63
C ASP A 71 10.25 13.96 -2.81
N SER A 72 9.37 14.98 -2.79
CA SER A 72 8.36 15.18 -3.82
C SER A 72 8.95 15.40 -5.21
N ALA A 73 10.10 16.07 -5.32
CA ALA A 73 10.76 16.33 -6.60
C ALA A 73 11.34 15.04 -7.20
N ALA A 74 11.94 14.20 -6.36
CA ALA A 74 12.43 12.89 -6.78
C ALA A 74 11.28 11.95 -7.22
N VAL A 75 10.13 12.02 -6.54
CA VAL A 75 8.91 11.29 -6.93
C VAL A 75 8.41 11.75 -8.29
N ASP A 76 8.24 13.07 -8.49
CA ASP A 76 7.78 13.66 -9.74
C ASP A 76 8.72 13.28 -10.91
N ALA A 77 10.03 13.41 -10.73
CA ALA A 77 11.05 13.05 -11.74
C ALA A 77 11.03 11.54 -12.07
N THR A 78 10.83 10.68 -11.07
CA THR A 78 10.75 9.24 -11.27
C THR A 78 9.51 8.85 -12.09
N VAL A 79 8.35 9.43 -11.77
CA VAL A 79 7.10 9.14 -12.49
C VAL A 79 7.15 9.70 -13.91
N GLU A 80 7.75 10.87 -14.14
CA GLU A 80 7.91 11.45 -15.48
C GLU A 80 8.82 10.60 -16.37
N ARG A 81 9.94 10.11 -15.82
CA ARG A 81 10.94 9.31 -16.56
C ARG A 81 10.43 7.91 -16.88
N ASP A 82 9.79 7.24 -15.90
CA ASP A 82 9.52 5.80 -15.91
C ASP A 82 8.04 5.44 -16.15
N GLY A 83 7.13 6.42 -16.06
CA GLY A 83 5.69 6.25 -16.30
C GLY A 83 5.30 6.18 -17.79
N PRO A 84 4.00 6.09 -18.11
CA PRO A 84 2.89 6.11 -17.16
C PRO A 84 2.77 4.80 -16.37
N PHE A 85 2.46 4.94 -15.08
CA PHE A 85 2.15 3.80 -14.22
C PHE A 85 0.62 3.63 -14.13
N HIS A 86 0.10 2.53 -14.64
CA HIS A 86 -1.33 2.19 -14.58
C HIS A 86 -1.78 1.81 -13.17
N ILE A 87 -0.85 1.32 -12.35
CA ILE A 87 -1.10 0.87 -10.99
C ILE A 87 -0.09 1.54 -10.07
N LEU A 88 -0.59 2.15 -8.97
CA LEU A 88 0.23 2.65 -7.88
C LEU A 88 -0.14 1.92 -6.59
N ILE A 89 0.86 1.34 -5.91
CA ILE A 89 0.72 0.86 -4.54
C ILE A 89 1.49 1.79 -3.61
N ASN A 90 0.78 2.64 -2.89
CA ASN A 90 1.31 3.42 -1.79
C ASN A 90 1.41 2.52 -0.56
N ASN A 91 2.61 1.95 -0.32
CA ASN A 91 2.85 1.07 0.81
C ASN A 91 3.91 1.61 1.78
N ALA A 92 4.80 2.49 1.35
CA ALA A 92 5.78 3.09 2.26
C ALA A 92 5.08 3.71 3.48
N GLY A 93 5.52 3.34 4.67
CA GLY A 93 4.91 3.80 5.90
C GLY A 93 5.62 3.28 7.14
N MET A 94 5.35 3.90 8.27
CA MET A 94 5.94 3.54 9.56
C MET A 94 4.99 3.79 10.73
N ASN A 95 5.37 3.23 11.88
CA ASN A 95 4.74 3.50 13.16
C ASN A 95 5.81 3.60 14.26
N ARG A 96 5.63 4.50 15.21
CA ARG A 96 6.43 4.66 16.43
C ARG A 96 5.50 4.58 17.64
N PRO A 97 5.23 3.36 18.19
CA PRO A 97 4.25 3.18 19.27
C PRO A 97 4.71 3.84 20.57
N LYS A 98 4.04 4.92 20.98
CA LYS A 98 4.28 5.66 22.24
C LYS A 98 2.97 6.13 22.85
N LEU A 99 2.93 6.34 24.18
CA LEU A 99 1.83 7.06 24.80
C LEU A 99 1.82 8.51 24.29
N LEU A 100 0.65 9.14 24.23
CA LEU A 100 0.53 10.51 23.71
C LEU A 100 1.51 11.49 24.39
N VAL A 101 1.67 11.35 25.69
CA VAL A 101 2.55 12.23 26.50
C VAL A 101 4.04 12.05 26.23
N ASP A 102 4.43 10.93 25.59
CA ASP A 102 5.82 10.58 25.25
C ASP A 102 6.13 10.80 23.76
N VAL A 103 5.13 11.19 22.94
CA VAL A 103 5.32 11.47 21.51
C VAL A 103 6.06 12.79 21.36
N SER A 104 7.22 12.76 20.72
CA SER A 104 7.94 13.99 20.36
C SER A 104 7.39 14.62 19.07
N ASN A 105 7.69 15.90 18.85
CA ASN A 105 7.36 16.56 17.58
C ASN A 105 8.06 15.87 16.38
N ASP A 106 9.29 15.37 16.57
CA ASP A 106 10.00 14.60 15.55
C ASP A 106 9.26 13.29 15.19
N ASP A 107 8.71 12.57 16.19
CA ASP A 107 7.88 11.39 15.93
C ASP A 107 6.64 11.75 15.13
N LEU A 108 5.97 12.84 15.49
CA LEU A 108 4.80 13.36 14.79
C LEU A 108 5.14 13.70 13.35
N ASP A 109 6.13 14.57 13.14
CA ASP A 109 6.52 15.07 11.84
C ASP A 109 6.98 13.93 10.91
N THR A 110 7.82 13.02 11.41
CA THR A 110 8.31 11.87 10.64
C THR A 110 7.17 10.96 10.17
N ILE A 111 6.20 10.66 11.06
CA ILE A 111 5.06 9.80 10.70
C ILE A 111 4.14 10.50 9.70
N LEU A 112 3.84 11.78 9.88
CA LEU A 112 2.99 12.53 8.95
C LEU A 112 3.66 12.69 7.57
N GLU A 113 4.96 12.96 7.55
CA GLU A 113 5.74 13.07 6.30
C GLU A 113 5.68 11.77 5.50
N LEU A 114 5.98 10.65 6.16
CA LEU A 114 6.04 9.36 5.46
C LEU A 114 4.65 8.77 5.19
N ASN A 115 3.69 8.85 6.14
CA ASN A 115 2.42 8.14 5.99
C ASN A 115 1.35 8.94 5.25
N ILE A 116 1.48 10.28 5.15
CA ILE A 116 0.48 11.14 4.51
C ILE A 116 1.07 11.85 3.31
N LYS A 117 2.13 12.65 3.50
CA LYS A 117 2.65 13.48 2.40
C LYS A 117 3.22 12.63 1.27
N SER A 118 3.95 11.56 1.58
CA SER A 118 4.47 10.67 0.53
C SER A 118 3.37 10.02 -0.31
N VAL A 119 2.26 9.62 0.34
CA VAL A 119 1.07 9.07 -0.34
C VAL A 119 0.48 10.11 -1.29
N PHE A 120 0.35 11.36 -0.83
CA PHE A 120 -0.13 12.46 -1.65
C PHE A 120 0.79 12.73 -2.83
N TYR A 121 2.11 12.80 -2.63
CA TYR A 121 3.09 13.07 -3.69
C TYR A 121 3.02 12.03 -4.80
N ALA A 122 3.08 10.74 -4.44
CA ALA A 122 3.03 9.67 -5.42
C ALA A 122 1.67 9.58 -6.14
N ALA A 123 0.56 9.74 -5.41
CA ALA A 123 -0.78 9.74 -6.01
C ALA A 123 -0.94 10.89 -7.00
N ARG A 124 -0.50 12.12 -6.64
CA ARG A 124 -0.54 13.30 -7.52
C ARG A 124 0.30 13.08 -8.78
N ALA A 125 1.56 12.67 -8.63
CA ALA A 125 2.47 12.47 -9.76
C ALA A 125 1.92 11.42 -10.74
N VAL A 126 1.48 10.27 -10.24
CA VAL A 126 0.93 9.19 -11.08
C VAL A 126 -0.38 9.64 -11.74
N ALA A 127 -1.28 10.31 -11.02
CA ALA A 127 -2.53 10.80 -11.59
C ALA A 127 -2.29 11.81 -12.70
N GLN A 128 -1.41 12.80 -12.50
CA GLN A 128 -1.06 13.80 -13.51
C GLN A 128 -0.48 13.14 -14.78
N ASN A 129 0.41 12.17 -14.60
CA ASN A 129 1.05 11.47 -15.72
C ASN A 129 0.03 10.61 -16.50
N LEU A 130 -0.87 9.89 -15.79
CA LEU A 130 -1.95 9.12 -16.42
C LEU A 130 -2.95 10.00 -17.17
N ILE A 131 -3.36 11.13 -16.60
CA ILE A 131 -4.28 12.08 -17.24
C ILE A 131 -3.64 12.65 -18.51
N LYS A 132 -2.37 13.06 -18.45
CA LYS A 132 -1.61 13.53 -19.61
C LYS A 132 -1.50 12.50 -20.73
N ALA A 133 -1.36 11.22 -20.36
CA ALA A 133 -1.32 10.10 -21.30
C ALA A 133 -2.70 9.63 -21.78
N GLY A 134 -3.80 10.17 -21.27
CA GLY A 134 -5.18 9.71 -21.56
C GLY A 134 -5.47 8.30 -21.05
N GLY A 135 -4.66 7.82 -20.09
CA GLY A 135 -4.73 6.47 -19.54
C GLY A 135 -5.78 6.32 -18.44
N ALA A 136 -6.11 5.07 -18.13
CA ALA A 136 -6.88 4.67 -16.95
C ALA A 136 -5.97 3.99 -15.92
N GLY A 137 -6.35 3.99 -14.63
CA GLY A 137 -5.48 3.41 -13.62
C GLY A 137 -6.17 3.02 -12.31
N SER A 138 -5.36 2.46 -11.40
CA SER A 138 -5.76 2.11 -10.04
C SER A 138 -4.69 2.56 -9.05
N ILE A 139 -5.07 3.45 -8.14
CA ILE A 139 -4.24 3.90 -7.01
C ILE A 139 -4.72 3.16 -5.76
N ILE A 140 -3.83 2.41 -5.12
CA ILE A 140 -4.13 1.58 -3.97
C ILE A 140 -3.20 2.00 -2.83
N THR A 141 -3.76 2.39 -1.69
CA THR A 141 -2.97 2.73 -0.52
C THR A 141 -3.08 1.63 0.53
N ILE A 142 -1.95 1.13 1.01
CA ILE A 142 -1.92 0.25 2.18
C ILE A 142 -2.16 1.09 3.43
N SER A 143 -3.41 1.05 3.87
CA SER A 143 -3.89 1.70 5.07
C SER A 143 -3.71 0.78 6.30
N SER A 144 -4.73 0.65 7.11
CA SER A 144 -4.80 -0.24 8.28
C SER A 144 -6.24 -0.30 8.77
N GLN A 145 -6.65 -1.35 9.50
CA GLN A 145 -7.87 -1.28 10.30
C GLN A 145 -7.84 -0.08 11.27
N MET A 146 -6.62 0.39 11.66
CA MET A 146 -6.45 1.60 12.48
C MET A 146 -6.72 2.92 11.74
N GLY A 147 -7.11 2.87 10.48
CA GLY A 147 -7.75 3.96 9.75
C GLY A 147 -9.25 4.08 10.02
N HIS A 148 -9.83 3.12 10.77
CA HIS A 148 -11.26 3.04 11.08
C HIS A 148 -11.54 2.94 12.58
N VAL A 149 -10.56 2.48 13.37
CA VAL A 149 -10.64 2.34 14.84
C VAL A 149 -9.40 2.89 15.52
N GLY A 150 -9.51 3.19 16.81
CA GLY A 150 -8.38 3.60 17.65
C GLY A 150 -7.58 2.41 18.18
N SER A 151 -6.33 2.69 18.59
CA SER A 151 -5.50 1.73 19.30
C SER A 151 -4.59 2.46 20.31
N PRO A 152 -4.40 1.90 21.51
CA PRO A 152 -3.49 2.47 22.51
C PRO A 152 -2.07 2.64 21.95
N ARG A 153 -1.38 3.70 22.35
CA ARG A 153 0.01 4.01 21.97
C ARG A 153 0.22 4.26 20.47
N ARG A 154 -0.85 4.54 19.70
CA ARG A 154 -0.79 4.70 18.23
C ARG A 154 -1.53 5.95 17.75
N THR A 155 -1.62 6.99 18.59
CA THR A 155 -2.38 8.20 18.27
C THR A 155 -2.02 8.79 16.92
N VAL A 156 -0.72 9.04 16.66
CA VAL A 156 -0.26 9.63 15.39
C VAL A 156 -0.46 8.67 14.22
N TYR A 157 -0.20 7.38 14.43
CA TYR A 157 -0.41 6.37 13.40
C TYR A 157 -1.89 6.26 13.00
N CYS A 158 -2.80 6.16 13.98
CA CYS A 158 -4.24 6.15 13.71
C CYS A 158 -4.67 7.42 12.96
N ALA A 159 -4.22 8.60 13.42
CA ALA A 159 -4.50 9.86 12.72
C ALA A 159 -4.02 9.83 11.26
N SER A 160 -2.80 9.33 11.01
CA SER A 160 -2.25 9.23 9.66
C SER A 160 -3.05 8.26 8.76
N LYS A 161 -3.53 7.14 9.33
CA LYS A 161 -4.32 6.17 8.56
C LYS A 161 -5.76 6.66 8.31
N HIS A 162 -6.39 7.36 9.27
CA HIS A 162 -7.66 8.06 9.01
C HIS A 162 -7.52 9.15 7.95
N ALA A 163 -6.38 9.86 7.92
CA ALA A 163 -6.13 10.87 6.90
C ALA A 163 -6.10 10.28 5.48
N VAL A 164 -5.43 9.12 5.27
CA VAL A 164 -5.40 8.48 3.95
C VAL A 164 -6.74 7.88 3.54
N GLU A 165 -7.59 7.46 4.49
CA GLU A 165 -8.98 7.06 4.22
C GLU A 165 -9.81 8.26 3.70
N GLY A 166 -9.68 9.43 4.35
CA GLY A 166 -10.32 10.66 3.88
C GLY A 166 -9.81 11.10 2.50
N MET A 167 -8.48 11.07 2.31
CA MET A 167 -7.83 11.39 1.04
C MET A 167 -8.32 10.46 -0.09
N THR A 168 -8.42 9.16 0.16
CA THR A 168 -8.92 8.16 -0.81
C THR A 168 -10.31 8.50 -1.31
N LYS A 169 -11.22 8.92 -0.43
CA LYS A 169 -12.59 9.29 -0.80
C LYS A 169 -12.61 10.56 -1.68
N ALA A 170 -11.83 11.58 -1.33
CA ALA A 170 -11.73 12.80 -2.12
C ALA A 170 -11.14 12.53 -3.52
N LEU A 171 -10.01 11.82 -3.57
CA LEU A 171 -9.36 11.46 -4.83
C LEU A 171 -10.24 10.59 -5.73
N ALA A 172 -11.09 9.74 -5.17
CA ALA A 172 -12.04 8.94 -5.96
C ALA A 172 -13.02 9.81 -6.75
N TRP A 173 -13.50 10.93 -6.17
CA TRP A 173 -14.35 11.91 -6.87
C TRP A 173 -13.58 12.72 -7.91
N GLU A 174 -12.36 13.16 -7.58
CA GLU A 174 -11.56 13.99 -8.48
C GLU A 174 -11.03 13.20 -9.68
N LEU A 175 -10.63 11.94 -9.48
CA LEU A 175 -9.98 11.12 -10.49
C LEU A 175 -10.93 10.18 -11.24
N GLY A 176 -12.14 9.94 -10.73
CA GLY A 176 -13.15 9.11 -11.37
C GLY A 176 -13.48 9.54 -12.82
N PRO A 177 -13.68 10.84 -13.12
CA PRO A 177 -13.87 11.30 -14.50
C PRO A 177 -12.73 10.95 -15.46
N HIS A 178 -11.52 10.71 -14.93
CA HIS A 178 -10.33 10.29 -15.67
C HIS A 178 -10.15 8.77 -15.72
N ARG A 179 -11.14 8.00 -15.24
CA ARG A 179 -11.08 6.51 -15.18
C ARG A 179 -9.93 6.00 -14.30
N ILE A 180 -9.57 6.75 -13.27
CA ILE A 180 -8.58 6.36 -12.26
C ILE A 180 -9.34 6.03 -10.98
N ARG A 181 -9.28 4.79 -10.53
CA ARG A 181 -9.89 4.32 -9.29
C ARG A 181 -8.92 4.52 -8.13
N VAL A 182 -9.43 4.85 -6.95
CA VAL A 182 -8.61 5.07 -5.75
C VAL A 182 -9.24 4.33 -4.58
N ASN A 183 -8.52 3.38 -3.99
CA ASN A 183 -9.01 2.54 -2.89
C ASN A 183 -7.91 2.31 -1.84
N THR A 184 -8.30 1.80 -0.68
CA THR A 184 -7.38 1.35 0.34
C THR A 184 -7.50 -0.16 0.59
N ILE A 185 -6.40 -0.77 1.03
CA ILE A 185 -6.38 -2.08 1.68
C ILE A 185 -6.08 -1.82 3.15
N CYS A 186 -6.89 -2.39 4.05
CA CYS A 186 -6.84 -2.13 5.48
C CYS A 186 -6.51 -3.41 6.27
N PRO A 187 -5.22 -3.82 6.31
CA PRO A 187 -4.84 -5.00 7.05
C PRO A 187 -4.93 -4.78 8.56
N THR A 188 -5.12 -5.87 9.30
CA THR A 188 -4.74 -5.99 10.70
C THR A 188 -3.24 -6.30 10.84
N PHE A 189 -2.82 -6.94 11.92
CA PHE A 189 -1.46 -7.40 12.11
C PHE A 189 -1.13 -8.52 11.13
N ILE A 190 -0.15 -8.27 10.27
CA ILE A 190 0.42 -9.23 9.32
C ILE A 190 1.81 -9.61 9.83
N GLU A 191 2.15 -10.88 9.77
CA GLU A 191 3.49 -11.35 10.13
C GLU A 191 4.52 -10.85 9.11
N THR A 192 5.40 -9.96 9.55
CA THR A 192 6.45 -9.32 8.76
C THR A 192 7.67 -9.09 9.65
N ALA A 193 8.82 -8.77 9.05
CA ALA A 193 9.98 -8.32 9.84
C ALA A 193 9.67 -7.09 10.71
N PHE A 194 8.73 -6.24 10.29
CA PHE A 194 8.31 -5.04 11.04
C PHE A 194 7.47 -5.38 12.29
N THR A 195 6.67 -6.43 12.25
CA THR A 195 5.77 -6.83 13.36
C THR A 195 6.37 -7.90 14.25
N LYS A 196 7.40 -8.62 13.78
CA LYS A 196 7.98 -9.79 14.44
C LYS A 196 8.39 -9.54 15.89
N ASP A 197 9.11 -8.44 16.15
CA ASP A 197 9.59 -8.14 17.51
C ASP A 197 8.44 -7.88 18.49
N MET A 198 7.37 -7.23 18.04
CA MET A 198 6.17 -7.01 18.85
C MET A 198 5.42 -8.32 19.12
N LEU A 199 5.37 -9.20 18.12
CA LEU A 199 4.69 -10.49 18.18
C LEU A 199 5.47 -11.55 18.98
N ASN A 200 6.75 -11.30 19.30
CA ASN A 200 7.53 -12.13 20.22
C ASN A 200 7.10 -11.95 21.69
N ASP A 201 6.34 -10.90 22.02
CA ASP A 201 5.72 -10.74 23.35
C ASP A 201 4.41 -11.55 23.40
N PRO A 202 4.34 -12.63 24.22
CA PRO A 202 3.16 -13.49 24.30
C PRO A 202 1.90 -12.73 24.74
N ALA A 203 2.02 -11.80 25.70
CA ALA A 203 0.88 -11.04 26.21
C ALA A 203 0.34 -10.10 25.13
N PHE A 204 1.22 -9.48 24.33
CA PHE A 204 0.81 -8.65 23.21
C PHE A 204 0.14 -9.48 22.11
N THR A 205 0.70 -10.65 21.79
CA THR A 205 0.16 -11.55 20.76
C THR A 205 -1.21 -12.10 21.17
N GLU A 206 -1.38 -12.50 22.43
CA GLU A 206 -2.69 -12.92 22.97
C GLU A 206 -3.70 -11.77 22.88
N TRP A 207 -3.31 -10.56 23.27
CA TRP A 207 -4.19 -9.39 23.16
C TRP A 207 -4.57 -9.11 21.69
N VAL A 208 -3.63 -9.15 20.75
CA VAL A 208 -3.91 -8.95 19.32
C VAL A 208 -4.88 -10.01 18.80
N THR A 209 -4.59 -11.29 19.04
CA THR A 209 -5.41 -12.40 18.53
C THR A 209 -6.79 -12.43 19.15
N SER A 210 -6.96 -12.00 20.42
CA SER A 210 -8.27 -11.88 21.07
C SER A 210 -9.17 -10.81 20.42
N LYS A 211 -8.60 -9.88 19.65
CA LYS A 211 -9.34 -8.83 18.92
C LYS A 211 -9.68 -9.23 17.48
N ILE A 212 -9.13 -10.32 16.98
CA ILE A 212 -9.34 -10.81 15.63
C ILE A 212 -10.34 -11.96 15.68
N ALA A 213 -11.50 -11.83 15.03
CA ALA A 213 -12.54 -12.88 15.06
C ALA A 213 -12.04 -14.24 14.54
N LEU A 214 -11.10 -14.24 13.57
CA LEU A 214 -10.45 -15.45 13.08
C LEU A 214 -9.40 -16.03 14.06
N GLY A 215 -9.10 -15.35 15.18
CA GLY A 215 -8.22 -15.84 16.26
C GLY A 215 -6.73 -15.94 15.90
N ARG A 216 -6.29 -15.33 14.82
CA ARG A 216 -4.89 -15.37 14.37
C ARG A 216 -4.47 -14.09 13.67
N ILE A 217 -3.18 -13.82 13.62
CA ILE A 217 -2.59 -12.80 12.76
C ILE A 217 -2.62 -13.23 11.29
N GLY A 218 -2.56 -12.25 10.38
CA GLY A 218 -2.51 -12.50 8.94
C GLY A 218 -1.11 -12.84 8.45
N GLN A 219 -1.05 -13.46 7.26
CA GLN A 219 0.18 -13.76 6.53
C GLN A 219 0.31 -12.87 5.29
N LEU A 220 1.53 -12.75 4.75
CA LEU A 220 1.82 -11.88 3.61
C LEU A 220 1.06 -12.29 2.33
N ASP A 221 0.88 -13.57 2.10
CA ASP A 221 0.15 -14.11 0.95
C ASP A 221 -1.35 -13.76 0.98
N GLU A 222 -1.93 -13.52 2.15
CA GLU A 222 -3.33 -13.12 2.28
C GLU A 222 -3.60 -11.68 1.77
N ILE A 223 -2.55 -10.85 1.64
CA ILE A 223 -2.66 -9.51 1.05
C ILE A 223 -2.68 -9.57 -0.48
N MET A 224 -2.03 -10.56 -1.07
CA MET A 224 -1.76 -10.64 -2.51
C MET A 224 -3.05 -10.64 -3.34
N GLY A 225 -4.05 -11.39 -2.94
CA GLY A 225 -5.34 -11.47 -3.64
C GLY A 225 -6.07 -10.12 -3.70
N ALA A 226 -6.07 -9.37 -2.60
CA ALA A 226 -6.68 -8.04 -2.53
C ALA A 226 -5.97 -7.03 -3.43
N VAL A 227 -4.63 -7.09 -3.50
CA VAL A 227 -3.83 -6.24 -4.39
C VAL A 227 -4.20 -6.48 -5.85
N VAL A 228 -4.21 -7.73 -6.30
CA VAL A 228 -4.57 -8.09 -7.68
C VAL A 228 -6.03 -7.72 -7.98
N PHE A 229 -6.96 -7.97 -7.06
CA PHE A 229 -8.36 -7.59 -7.21
C PHE A 229 -8.50 -6.08 -7.45
N LEU A 230 -7.94 -5.24 -6.58
CA LEU A 230 -8.05 -3.78 -6.71
C LEU A 230 -7.27 -3.23 -7.90
N ALA A 231 -6.20 -3.88 -8.34
CA ALA A 231 -5.41 -3.48 -9.50
C ALA A 231 -6.09 -3.81 -10.83
N SER A 232 -6.95 -4.84 -10.88
CA SER A 232 -7.52 -5.41 -12.10
C SER A 232 -8.91 -4.86 -12.44
N GLU A 233 -9.43 -5.25 -13.60
CA GLU A 233 -10.80 -4.96 -14.05
C GLU A 233 -11.87 -5.68 -13.22
N ALA A 234 -11.49 -6.68 -12.42
CA ALA A 234 -12.40 -7.35 -11.49
C ALA A 234 -13.02 -6.39 -10.46
N SER A 235 -12.37 -5.25 -10.20
CA SER A 235 -12.85 -4.19 -9.31
C SER A 235 -13.23 -2.89 -10.06
N SER A 236 -13.62 -2.96 -11.33
CA SER A 236 -13.85 -1.80 -12.20
C SER A 236 -14.91 -0.80 -11.69
N LEU A 237 -15.85 -1.22 -10.84
CA LEU A 237 -16.85 -0.34 -10.21
C LEU A 237 -16.45 0.11 -8.78
N MET A 238 -15.27 -0.28 -8.29
CA MET A 238 -14.84 0.00 -6.93
C MET A 238 -13.86 1.18 -6.89
N THR A 239 -14.31 2.30 -6.30
CA THR A 239 -13.49 3.48 -6.00
C THR A 239 -13.96 4.15 -4.71
N GLY A 240 -13.06 4.84 -4.00
CA GLY A 240 -13.35 5.49 -2.72
C GLY A 240 -13.62 4.53 -1.56
N SER A 241 -13.24 3.26 -1.71
CA SER A 241 -13.60 2.17 -0.80
C SER A 241 -12.39 1.68 0.00
N ALA A 242 -12.67 1.20 1.22
CA ALA A 242 -11.72 0.49 2.06
C ALA A 242 -11.99 -1.02 1.98
N LEU A 243 -10.98 -1.80 1.59
CA LEU A 243 -11.04 -3.26 1.60
C LEU A 243 -10.41 -3.78 2.90
N MET A 244 -11.27 -4.16 3.85
CA MET A 244 -10.83 -4.66 5.15
C MET A 244 -10.23 -6.06 5.03
N LEU A 245 -8.99 -6.23 5.52
CA LEU A 245 -8.30 -7.52 5.63
C LEU A 245 -7.83 -7.71 7.08
N ASP A 246 -8.79 -7.70 7.99
CA ASP A 246 -8.54 -7.58 9.41
C ASP A 246 -9.00 -8.79 10.25
N GLY A 247 -9.43 -9.84 9.58
CA GLY A 247 -9.91 -11.07 10.23
C GLY A 247 -11.13 -10.83 11.12
N GLY A 248 -11.89 -9.75 10.88
CA GLY A 248 -13.08 -9.37 11.64
C GLY A 248 -12.79 -8.48 12.86
N TRP A 249 -11.61 -7.87 12.99
CA TRP A 249 -11.31 -6.95 14.09
C TRP A 249 -12.31 -5.79 14.17
N THR A 250 -12.67 -5.19 13.04
CA THR A 250 -13.57 -4.03 12.97
C THR A 250 -15.05 -4.42 12.78
N ALA A 251 -15.38 -5.69 12.84
CA ALA A 251 -16.76 -6.16 12.67
C ALA A 251 -17.59 -6.09 13.97
N ALA A 252 -16.96 -5.80 15.11
CA ALA A 252 -17.63 -5.71 16.41
C ALA A 252 -17.50 -4.30 17.00
#